data_fa30c2d5c7585562eefa14de383c0f0a
#
_entry.id   fa30c2d5c7585562eefa14de383c0f0a
#
_cell.length_a   1.000
_cell.length_b   1.000
_cell.length_c   1.000
_cell.angle_alpha   90.00
_cell.angle_beta   90.00
_cell.angle_gamma   90.00
#
_symmetry.space_group_name_H-M   'P 1'
#
loop_
_entity.id
_entity.type
_entity.pdbx_description
1 polymer ?
#
loop_
_entity_poly.entity_id
_entity_poly.type
_entity_poly.pdbx_seq_one_letter_code
_entity_poly.pdbx_strand_id
1 'polypeptide(L)'
;MTPRRLEQLAGAAALAAMLATPFAPARSRRRVALTWATVMAGATRTWAIERRCRGSGTATATACGIVAGTLAAEAWGARSGRLFGGYAYTDRLGPLVIGVPPLVPLAWYAVALPARTVAHRVLGSRSSPLSRVGAGASAMTAWDLFLDPQMTAEGYWRWHGGGRYRGVPLRNFVGWLGVAAGVMALLEATGGGSDDDAHVLTYGSLGVLEAVAYATFWRDPLVAVAGGLAMVPISARAVGR
;
A
#
# COMPACT_ATOMS: atom_id res chain seq x y z
N MET A 1 17.59 -7.94 18.67
CA MET A 1 16.87 -8.74 17.64
C MET A 1 17.53 -8.52 16.28
N THR A 2 17.86 -9.60 15.54
CA THR A 2 18.44 -9.48 14.20
C THR A 2 17.41 -8.94 13.21
N PRO A 3 17.83 -8.23 12.13
CA PRO A 3 16.89 -7.73 11.12
C PRO A 3 16.06 -8.83 10.47
N ARG A 4 16.65 -9.99 10.18
CA ARG A 4 15.90 -11.15 9.61
C ARG A 4 14.82 -11.67 10.54
N ARG A 5 15.10 -11.76 11.84
CA ARG A 5 14.10 -12.22 12.81
C ARG A 5 12.95 -11.21 12.93
N LEU A 6 13.27 -9.92 12.92
CA LEU A 6 12.25 -8.88 12.92
C LEU A 6 11.36 -8.94 11.66
N GLU A 7 11.99 -9.10 10.48
CA GLU A 7 11.29 -9.26 9.19
C GLU A 7 10.33 -10.44 9.21
N GLN A 8 10.78 -11.60 9.69
CA GLN A 8 9.96 -12.82 9.76
C GLN A 8 8.79 -12.65 10.74
N LEU A 9 9.02 -12.13 11.93
CA LEU A 9 7.97 -11.90 12.93
C LEU A 9 6.95 -10.87 12.44
N ALA A 10 7.41 -9.78 11.84
CA ALA A 10 6.54 -8.76 11.29
C ALA A 10 5.71 -9.31 10.10
N GLY A 11 6.32 -10.12 9.22
CA GLY A 11 5.62 -10.78 8.15
C GLY A 11 4.55 -11.77 8.64
N ALA A 12 4.87 -12.58 9.64
CA ALA A 12 3.91 -13.50 10.26
C ALA A 12 2.76 -12.75 10.95
N ALA A 13 3.07 -11.64 11.64
CA ALA A 13 2.05 -10.81 12.28
C ALA A 13 1.12 -10.14 11.25
N ALA A 14 1.67 -9.60 10.16
CA ALA A 14 0.87 -9.03 9.09
C ALA A 14 -0.06 -10.08 8.47
N LEU A 15 0.47 -11.25 8.13
CA LEU A 15 -0.30 -12.36 7.57
C LEU A 15 -1.41 -12.81 8.53
N ALA A 16 -1.10 -13.01 9.80
CA ALA A 16 -2.09 -13.42 10.81
C ALA A 16 -3.21 -12.37 10.95
N ALA A 17 -2.87 -11.08 10.97
CA ALA A 17 -3.84 -10.00 11.04
C ALA A 17 -4.73 -9.95 9.77
N MET A 18 -4.14 -10.09 8.57
CA MET A 18 -4.90 -10.15 7.32
C MET A 18 -5.88 -11.33 7.31
N LEU A 19 -5.41 -12.53 7.65
CA LEU A 19 -6.24 -13.74 7.70
C LEU A 19 -7.35 -13.65 8.76
N ALA A 20 -7.12 -12.95 9.87
CA ALA A 20 -8.12 -12.75 10.93
C ALA A 20 -9.16 -11.66 10.58
N THR A 21 -8.82 -10.73 9.70
CA THR A 21 -9.66 -9.58 9.36
C THR A 21 -11.05 -9.95 8.88
N PRO A 22 -11.27 -10.90 7.96
CA PRO A 22 -12.61 -11.27 7.49
C PRO A 22 -13.54 -11.80 8.59
N PHE A 23 -12.99 -12.40 9.64
CA PHE A 23 -13.75 -12.98 10.74
C PHE A 23 -14.10 -11.99 11.85
N ALA A 24 -13.56 -10.77 11.81
CA ALA A 24 -13.97 -9.72 12.73
C ALA A 24 -15.25 -9.05 12.19
N PRO A 25 -16.22 -8.69 13.04
CA PRO A 25 -17.42 -7.98 12.60
C PRO A 25 -17.06 -6.67 11.89
N ALA A 26 -17.74 -6.37 10.79
CA ALA A 26 -17.54 -5.12 10.04
C ALA A 26 -17.73 -3.91 10.96
N ARG A 27 -16.93 -2.87 10.76
CA ARG A 27 -16.97 -1.62 11.52
C ARG A 27 -16.73 -1.75 13.03
N SER A 28 -16.27 -2.91 13.52
CA SER A 28 -15.97 -3.14 14.93
C SER A 28 -14.59 -2.60 15.34
N ARG A 29 -14.39 -2.36 16.64
CA ARG A 29 -13.05 -2.03 17.19
C ARG A 29 -12.03 -3.13 16.90
N ARG A 30 -12.45 -4.39 16.87
CA ARG A 30 -11.58 -5.52 16.51
C ARG A 30 -11.10 -5.42 15.06
N ARG A 31 -11.98 -5.03 14.14
CA ARG A 31 -11.62 -4.80 12.73
C ARG A 31 -10.59 -3.67 12.60
N VAL A 32 -10.81 -2.55 13.29
CA VAL A 32 -9.86 -1.43 13.35
C VAL A 32 -8.50 -1.88 13.90
N ALA A 33 -8.48 -2.64 15.01
CA ALA A 33 -7.23 -3.15 15.59
C ALA A 33 -6.47 -4.07 14.62
N LEU A 34 -7.17 -4.92 13.87
CA LEU A 34 -6.55 -5.77 12.85
C LEU A 34 -6.02 -4.96 11.66
N THR A 35 -6.72 -3.90 11.25
CA THR A 35 -6.22 -2.96 10.22
C THR A 35 -4.92 -2.29 10.69
N TRP A 36 -4.88 -1.80 11.93
CA TRP A 36 -3.65 -1.26 12.52
C TRP A 36 -2.54 -2.30 12.58
N ALA A 37 -2.83 -3.51 13.04
CA ALA A 37 -1.85 -4.59 13.14
C ALA A 37 -1.26 -4.94 11.77
N THR A 38 -2.10 -5.04 10.74
CA THR A 38 -1.67 -5.34 9.35
C THR A 38 -0.72 -4.26 8.84
N VAL A 39 -1.09 -2.99 8.94
CA VAL A 39 -0.29 -1.89 8.40
C VAL A 39 1.00 -1.70 9.19
N MET A 40 0.95 -1.70 10.53
CA MET A 40 2.13 -1.56 11.37
C MET A 40 3.12 -2.70 11.15
N ALA A 41 2.63 -3.93 11.08
CA ALA A 41 3.46 -5.10 10.82
C ALA A 41 4.03 -5.07 9.38
N GLY A 42 3.25 -4.68 8.38
CA GLY A 42 3.71 -4.51 7.00
C GLY A 42 4.80 -3.44 6.90
N ALA A 43 4.61 -2.26 7.49
CA ALA A 43 5.60 -1.19 7.52
C ALA A 43 6.88 -1.62 8.25
N THR A 44 6.74 -2.33 9.38
CA THR A 44 7.88 -2.88 10.13
C THR A 44 8.64 -3.91 9.31
N ARG A 45 7.94 -4.80 8.58
CA ARG A 45 8.58 -5.76 7.67
C ARG A 45 9.37 -5.05 6.58
N THR A 46 8.76 -4.09 5.89
CA THR A 46 9.41 -3.31 4.84
C THR A 46 10.66 -2.60 5.39
N TRP A 47 10.57 -1.98 6.55
CA TRP A 47 11.72 -1.36 7.21
C TRP A 47 12.82 -2.37 7.60
N ALA A 48 12.44 -3.56 8.09
CA ALA A 48 13.40 -4.59 8.46
C ALA A 48 14.16 -5.16 7.26
N ILE A 49 13.49 -5.33 6.10
CA ILE A 49 14.13 -5.70 4.83
C ILE A 49 15.14 -4.64 4.42
N GLU A 50 14.75 -3.38 4.36
CA GLU A 50 15.62 -2.26 3.99
C GLU A 50 16.81 -2.12 4.97
N ARG A 51 16.54 -2.25 6.28
CA ARG A 51 17.60 -2.22 7.30
C ARG A 51 18.63 -3.33 7.07
N ARG A 52 18.19 -4.53 6.68
CA ARG A 52 19.08 -5.66 6.40
C ARG A 52 19.93 -5.42 5.15
N CYS A 53 19.34 -4.85 4.12
CA CYS A 53 19.99 -4.66 2.83
C CYS A 53 20.84 -3.37 2.77
N ARG A 54 20.42 -2.31 3.45
CA ARG A 54 20.96 -0.95 3.25
C ARG A 54 21.37 -0.22 4.54
N GLY A 55 21.18 -0.87 5.69
CA GLY A 55 21.48 -0.29 7.00
C GLY A 55 20.33 0.55 7.58
N SER A 56 20.35 0.74 8.90
CA SER A 56 19.25 1.39 9.64
C SER A 56 19.06 2.86 9.28
N GLY A 57 20.13 3.61 9.07
CA GLY A 57 20.05 5.04 8.72
C GLY A 57 19.29 5.26 7.42
N THR A 58 19.70 4.56 6.35
CA THR A 58 19.07 4.64 5.03
C THR A 58 17.63 4.15 5.06
N ALA A 59 17.35 3.02 5.72
CA ALA A 59 16.00 2.48 5.85
C ALA A 59 15.06 3.48 6.54
N THR A 60 15.54 4.10 7.62
CA THR A 60 14.75 5.10 8.36
C THR A 60 14.55 6.38 7.56
N ALA A 61 15.60 6.90 6.90
CA ALA A 61 15.49 8.08 6.06
C ALA A 61 14.49 7.87 4.91
N THR A 62 14.53 6.70 4.25
CA THR A 62 13.58 6.32 3.19
C THR A 62 12.14 6.27 3.74
N ALA A 63 11.95 5.62 4.89
CA ALA A 63 10.63 5.54 5.53
C ALA A 63 10.09 6.93 5.88
N CYS A 64 10.90 7.77 6.54
CA CYS A 64 10.52 9.13 6.90
C CYS A 64 10.18 9.99 5.67
N GLY A 65 10.96 9.89 4.60
CA GLY A 65 10.71 10.63 3.36
C GLY A 65 9.37 10.26 2.72
N ILE A 66 9.09 8.96 2.59
CA ILE A 66 7.81 8.48 2.03
C ILE A 66 6.64 8.87 2.93
N VAL A 67 6.74 8.61 4.24
CA VAL A 67 5.67 8.91 5.20
C VAL A 67 5.38 10.41 5.24
N ALA A 68 6.39 11.26 5.28
CA ALA A 68 6.20 12.71 5.29
C ALA A 68 5.60 13.22 3.98
N GLY A 69 6.11 12.76 2.84
CA GLY A 69 5.62 13.15 1.52
C GLY A 69 4.17 12.74 1.28
N THR A 70 3.82 11.48 1.64
CA THR A 70 2.45 10.98 1.48
C THR A 70 1.49 11.60 2.49
N LEU A 71 1.92 11.87 3.73
CA LEU A 71 1.12 12.63 4.71
C LEU A 71 0.79 14.03 4.18
N ALA A 72 1.76 14.72 3.59
CA ALA A 72 1.54 16.04 3.00
C ALA A 72 0.58 15.98 1.81
N ALA A 73 0.74 14.99 0.92
CA ALA A 73 -0.15 14.78 -0.22
C ALA A 73 -1.59 14.47 0.22
N GLU A 74 -1.77 13.60 1.20
CA GLU A 74 -3.07 13.24 1.77
C GLU A 74 -3.74 14.44 2.46
N ALA A 75 -2.99 15.19 3.27
CA ALA A 75 -3.51 16.39 3.93
C ALA A 75 -3.93 17.47 2.93
N TRP A 76 -3.16 17.67 1.86
CA TRP A 76 -3.52 18.57 0.78
C TRP A 76 -4.71 18.04 -0.02
N GLY A 77 -4.73 16.75 -0.34
CA GLY A 77 -5.81 16.08 -1.07
C GLY A 77 -7.15 16.20 -0.35
N ALA A 78 -7.18 15.87 0.94
CA ALA A 78 -8.39 15.94 1.77
C ALA A 78 -8.93 17.37 1.90
N ARG A 79 -8.03 18.37 2.05
CA ARG A 79 -8.45 19.79 2.18
C ARG A 79 -8.90 20.39 0.86
N SER A 80 -8.22 20.09 -0.24
CA SER A 80 -8.47 20.74 -1.54
C SER A 80 -9.54 20.04 -2.37
N GLY A 81 -9.77 18.74 -2.14
CA GLY A 81 -10.59 17.89 -3.00
C GLY A 81 -10.04 17.73 -4.43
N ARG A 82 -8.83 18.25 -4.71
CA ARG A 82 -8.28 18.31 -6.08
C ARG A 82 -7.48 17.08 -6.47
N LEU A 83 -6.82 16.44 -5.53
CA LEU A 83 -5.92 15.32 -5.82
C LEU A 83 -6.67 14.02 -6.05
N PHE A 84 -7.42 13.57 -5.05
CA PHE A 84 -8.13 12.29 -5.06
C PHE A 84 -9.64 12.43 -5.36
N GLY A 85 -10.16 13.64 -5.46
CA GLY A 85 -11.57 13.97 -5.38
C GLY A 85 -11.97 14.46 -3.99
N GLY A 86 -13.22 14.87 -3.80
CA GLY A 86 -13.71 15.32 -2.49
C GLY A 86 -13.99 14.15 -1.57
N TYR A 87 -13.27 14.05 -0.45
CA TYR A 87 -13.48 13.04 0.59
C TYR A 87 -13.12 13.58 1.97
N ALA A 88 -13.57 12.88 2.99
CA ALA A 88 -13.20 13.17 4.38
C ALA A 88 -12.87 11.88 5.11
N TYR A 89 -11.79 11.89 5.88
CA TYR A 89 -11.50 10.87 6.87
C TYR A 89 -12.49 10.93 8.02
N THR A 90 -12.82 9.78 8.59
CA THR A 90 -13.59 9.68 9.82
C THR A 90 -12.65 9.44 11.01
N ASP A 91 -13.18 9.54 12.22
CA ASP A 91 -12.46 9.23 13.47
C ASP A 91 -12.28 7.73 13.74
N ARG A 92 -12.80 6.87 12.87
CA ARG A 92 -12.79 5.40 13.06
C ARG A 92 -11.40 4.79 13.11
N LEU A 93 -10.43 5.34 12.35
CA LEU A 93 -9.03 4.90 12.39
C LEU A 93 -8.23 5.52 13.54
N GLY A 94 -8.86 6.30 14.41
CA GLY A 94 -8.23 6.95 15.55
C GLY A 94 -7.90 8.42 15.28
N PRO A 95 -6.97 9.01 16.05
CA PRO A 95 -6.69 10.43 15.97
C PRO A 95 -6.14 10.84 14.59
N LEU A 96 -6.44 12.08 14.19
CA LEU A 96 -5.98 12.65 12.95
C LEU A 96 -4.75 13.55 13.19
N VAL A 97 -3.73 13.40 12.38
CA VAL A 97 -2.58 14.31 12.30
C VAL A 97 -2.75 15.15 11.04
N ILE A 98 -2.88 16.46 11.20
CA ILE A 98 -3.19 17.42 10.13
C ILE A 98 -4.37 17.01 9.22
N GLY A 99 -5.36 16.30 9.79
CA GLY A 99 -6.56 15.84 9.10
C GLY A 99 -6.45 14.45 8.46
N VAL A 100 -5.37 13.71 8.68
CA VAL A 100 -5.09 12.39 8.10
C VAL A 100 -4.81 11.38 9.22
N PRO A 101 -5.39 10.17 9.20
CA PRO A 101 -4.98 9.11 10.12
C PRO A 101 -3.51 8.73 9.89
N PRO A 102 -2.65 8.64 10.93
CA PRO A 102 -1.23 8.28 10.76
C PRO A 102 -1.01 6.91 10.10
N LEU A 103 -2.00 6.05 10.17
CA LEU A 103 -1.97 4.73 9.54
C LEU A 103 -1.88 4.82 8.01
N VAL A 104 -2.46 5.86 7.39
CA VAL A 104 -2.51 6.03 5.93
C VAL A 104 -1.11 6.20 5.34
N PRO A 105 -0.27 7.17 5.76
CA PRO A 105 1.08 7.29 5.22
C PRO A 105 1.98 6.09 5.57
N LEU A 106 1.73 5.36 6.65
CA LEU A 106 2.41 4.11 6.94
C LEU A 106 2.02 2.99 5.97
N ALA A 107 0.76 2.94 5.54
CA ALA A 107 0.29 2.01 4.52
C ALA A 107 0.93 2.29 3.15
N TRP A 108 1.06 3.58 2.77
CA TRP A 108 1.83 4.00 1.60
C TRP A 108 3.26 3.46 1.65
N TYR A 109 3.95 3.64 2.77
CA TYR A 109 5.32 3.12 2.95
C TYR A 109 5.39 1.59 2.88
N ALA A 110 4.46 0.89 3.52
CA ALA A 110 4.45 -0.58 3.56
C ALA A 110 4.42 -1.21 2.16
N VAL A 111 3.77 -0.55 1.18
CA VAL A 111 3.57 -1.07 -0.17
C VAL A 111 4.52 -0.44 -1.21
N ALA A 112 5.07 0.76 -0.96
CA ALA A 112 5.90 1.48 -1.93
C ALA A 112 7.13 0.68 -2.40
N LEU A 113 7.90 0.13 -1.47
CA LEU A 113 9.12 -0.63 -1.79
C LEU A 113 8.81 -1.99 -2.43
N PRO A 114 7.84 -2.78 -1.93
CA PRO A 114 7.35 -3.95 -2.65
C PRO A 114 6.91 -3.66 -4.09
N ALA A 115 6.10 -2.61 -4.31
CA ALA A 115 5.64 -2.22 -5.64
C ALA A 115 6.80 -1.80 -6.56
N ARG A 116 7.78 -1.03 -6.04
CA ARG A 116 8.99 -0.68 -6.76
C ARG A 116 9.76 -1.93 -7.19
N THR A 117 10.00 -2.85 -6.27
CA THR A 117 10.80 -4.05 -6.55
C THR A 117 10.19 -4.91 -7.66
N VAL A 118 8.89 -5.19 -7.62
CA VAL A 118 8.24 -5.98 -8.68
C VAL A 118 8.29 -5.26 -10.03
N ALA A 119 8.11 -3.93 -10.06
CA ALA A 119 8.18 -3.14 -11.28
C ALA A 119 9.60 -3.16 -11.90
N HIS A 120 10.63 -2.97 -11.07
CA HIS A 120 12.03 -2.99 -11.51
C HIS A 120 12.41 -4.36 -12.09
N ARG A 121 12.05 -5.44 -11.42
CA ARG A 121 12.33 -6.80 -11.90
C ARG A 121 11.64 -7.11 -13.22
N VAL A 122 10.37 -6.72 -13.37
CA VAL A 122 9.64 -6.96 -14.63
C VAL A 122 10.24 -6.19 -15.79
N LEU A 123 10.66 -4.94 -15.56
CA LEU A 123 11.26 -4.10 -16.62
C LEU A 123 12.71 -4.48 -16.94
N GLY A 124 13.45 -5.03 -15.97
CA GLY A 124 14.87 -5.36 -16.11
C GLY A 124 15.81 -4.15 -16.04
N SER A 125 17.11 -4.44 -16.02
CA SER A 125 18.19 -3.47 -15.76
C SER A 125 18.35 -2.38 -16.84
N ARG A 126 17.91 -2.65 -18.07
CA ARG A 126 18.03 -1.70 -19.21
C ARG A 126 16.89 -0.68 -19.28
N SER A 127 15.94 -0.71 -18.35
CA SER A 127 14.81 0.21 -18.34
C SER A 127 15.23 1.65 -17.98
N SER A 128 14.52 2.64 -18.53
CA SER A 128 14.76 4.03 -18.20
C SER A 128 14.23 4.39 -16.80
N PRO A 129 14.77 5.43 -16.13
CA PRO A 129 14.21 5.90 -14.87
C PRO A 129 12.73 6.24 -14.98
N LEU A 130 12.30 6.85 -16.07
CA LEU A 130 10.90 7.22 -16.30
C LEU A 130 9.99 5.97 -16.39
N SER A 131 10.43 4.92 -17.11
CA SER A 131 9.66 3.68 -17.17
C SER A 131 9.57 2.97 -15.83
N ARG A 132 10.65 3.00 -15.02
CA ARG A 132 10.63 2.47 -13.65
C ARG A 132 9.68 3.22 -12.73
N VAL A 133 9.70 4.56 -12.79
CA VAL A 133 8.75 5.41 -12.06
C VAL A 133 7.32 5.08 -12.46
N GLY A 134 7.01 5.03 -13.76
CA GLY A 134 5.67 4.75 -14.26
C GLY A 134 5.17 3.35 -13.87
N ALA A 135 6.01 2.32 -14.03
CA ALA A 135 5.64 0.95 -13.67
C ALA A 135 5.47 0.78 -12.16
N GLY A 136 6.37 1.36 -11.35
CA GLY A 136 6.25 1.34 -9.88
C GLY A 136 5.01 2.07 -9.39
N ALA A 137 4.70 3.22 -9.95
CA ALA A 137 3.48 3.96 -9.65
C ALA A 137 2.22 3.17 -10.02
N SER A 138 2.21 2.52 -11.19
CA SER A 138 1.11 1.65 -11.61
C SER A 138 0.94 0.45 -10.68
N ALA A 139 2.04 -0.22 -10.30
CA ALA A 139 2.00 -1.32 -9.36
C ALA A 139 1.48 -0.89 -7.98
N MET A 140 1.86 0.30 -7.51
CA MET A 140 1.36 0.82 -6.25
C MET A 140 -0.12 1.19 -6.33
N THR A 141 -0.56 1.83 -7.40
CA THR A 141 -1.97 2.19 -7.64
C THR A 141 -2.85 0.95 -7.83
N ALA A 142 -2.30 -0.15 -8.34
CA ALA A 142 -3.02 -1.41 -8.47
C ALA A 142 -3.55 -1.94 -7.12
N TRP A 143 -2.84 -1.71 -6.04
CA TRP A 143 -3.32 -2.07 -4.70
C TRP A 143 -4.54 -1.27 -4.26
N ASP A 144 -4.65 -0.02 -4.69
CA ASP A 144 -5.79 0.83 -4.36
C ASP A 144 -7.13 0.31 -4.91
N LEU A 145 -7.08 -0.56 -5.94
CA LEU A 145 -8.27 -1.27 -6.41
C LEU A 145 -8.90 -2.18 -5.35
N PHE A 146 -8.12 -2.65 -4.38
CA PHE A 146 -8.61 -3.38 -3.21
C PHE A 146 -8.86 -2.45 -2.03
N LEU A 147 -7.90 -1.55 -1.76
CA LEU A 147 -7.86 -0.74 -0.55
C LEU A 147 -9.08 0.16 -0.42
N ASP A 148 -9.33 1.02 -1.40
CA ASP A 148 -10.37 2.03 -1.31
C ASP A 148 -11.80 1.47 -1.21
N PRO A 149 -12.18 0.44 -1.97
CA PRO A 149 -13.46 -0.22 -1.75
C PRO A 149 -13.65 -0.74 -0.32
N GLN A 150 -12.62 -1.36 0.25
CA GLN A 150 -12.68 -1.89 1.63
C GLN A 150 -12.80 -0.77 2.65
N MET A 151 -11.96 0.25 2.54
CA MET A 151 -11.92 1.35 3.50
C MET A 151 -13.19 2.19 3.45
N THR A 152 -13.76 2.37 2.26
CA THR A 152 -15.07 3.00 2.05
C THR A 152 -16.19 2.18 2.70
N ALA A 153 -16.22 0.86 2.49
CA ALA A 153 -17.20 -0.03 3.09
C ALA A 153 -17.10 -0.08 4.63
N GLU A 154 -15.88 -0.04 5.19
CA GLU A 154 -15.64 0.06 6.63
C GLU A 154 -15.97 1.45 7.20
N GLY A 155 -16.14 2.46 6.32
CA GLY A 155 -16.45 3.84 6.70
C GLY A 155 -15.27 4.58 7.34
N TYR A 156 -14.04 4.23 6.95
CA TYR A 156 -12.84 4.93 7.39
C TYR A 156 -12.67 6.28 6.69
N TRP A 157 -13.17 6.38 5.46
CA TRP A 157 -13.38 7.65 4.76
C TRP A 157 -14.66 7.61 3.92
N ARG A 158 -15.12 8.79 3.52
CA ARG A 158 -16.35 8.98 2.76
C ARG A 158 -16.12 9.93 1.59
N TRP A 159 -16.56 9.52 0.41
CA TRP A 159 -16.52 10.33 -0.80
C TRP A 159 -17.73 11.25 -0.88
N HIS A 160 -17.52 12.52 -1.17
CA HIS A 160 -18.62 13.51 -1.17
C HIS A 160 -19.56 13.33 -2.37
N GLY A 161 -19.09 12.89 -3.52
CA GLY A 161 -19.89 12.69 -4.72
C GLY A 161 -20.13 11.22 -5.09
N GLY A 162 -19.60 10.28 -4.31
CA GLY A 162 -19.56 8.88 -4.68
C GLY A 162 -18.74 8.62 -5.94
N GLY A 163 -18.71 7.36 -6.41
CA GLY A 163 -17.97 6.97 -7.61
C GLY A 163 -18.47 5.67 -8.21
N ARG A 164 -18.08 5.39 -9.45
CA ARG A 164 -18.53 4.21 -10.19
C ARG A 164 -17.89 2.90 -9.70
N TYR A 165 -16.70 2.97 -9.10
CA TYR A 165 -15.99 1.80 -8.59
C TYR A 165 -16.23 1.63 -7.09
N ARG A 166 -17.30 0.95 -6.72
CA ARG A 166 -17.70 0.70 -5.30
C ARG A 166 -17.77 1.97 -4.44
N GLY A 167 -18.27 3.06 -5.02
CA GLY A 167 -18.35 4.36 -4.36
C GLY A 167 -17.09 5.22 -4.50
N VAL A 168 -16.01 4.68 -5.05
CA VAL A 168 -14.73 5.37 -5.26
C VAL A 168 -14.73 6.12 -6.59
N PRO A 169 -14.42 7.43 -6.64
CA PRO A 169 -14.35 8.18 -7.89
C PRO A 169 -13.09 7.82 -8.69
N LEU A 170 -13.18 7.79 -10.02
CA LEU A 170 -12.02 7.51 -10.90
C LEU A 170 -10.87 8.50 -10.69
N ARG A 171 -11.19 9.74 -10.31
CA ARG A 171 -10.18 10.75 -9.98
C ARG A 171 -9.24 10.31 -8.86
N ASN A 172 -9.72 9.49 -7.92
CA ASN A 172 -8.88 8.94 -6.86
C ASN A 172 -7.71 8.13 -7.43
N PHE A 173 -7.98 7.23 -8.37
CA PHE A 173 -6.92 6.41 -8.99
C PHE A 173 -5.90 7.24 -9.77
N VAL A 174 -6.34 8.33 -10.40
CA VAL A 174 -5.42 9.29 -11.04
C VAL A 174 -4.56 10.01 -9.99
N GLY A 175 -5.15 10.41 -8.87
CA GLY A 175 -4.45 11.00 -7.73
C GLY A 175 -3.42 10.03 -7.13
N TRP A 176 -3.82 8.77 -6.92
CA TRP A 176 -2.94 7.70 -6.47
C TRP A 176 -1.74 7.52 -7.40
N LEU A 177 -1.99 7.45 -8.71
CA LEU A 177 -0.93 7.32 -9.71
C LEU A 177 0.06 8.51 -9.64
N GLY A 178 -0.46 9.73 -9.47
CA GLY A 178 0.38 10.93 -9.35
C GLY A 178 1.25 10.93 -8.08
N VAL A 179 0.66 10.61 -6.91
CA VAL A 179 1.42 10.54 -5.65
C VAL A 179 2.41 9.38 -5.68
N ALA A 180 1.99 8.22 -6.17
CA ALA A 180 2.87 7.08 -6.34
C ALA A 180 4.04 7.37 -7.28
N ALA A 181 3.80 8.10 -8.38
CA ALA A 181 4.88 8.54 -9.27
C ALA A 181 5.88 9.47 -8.55
N GLY A 182 5.40 10.38 -7.71
CA GLY A 182 6.25 11.20 -6.84
C GLY A 182 7.09 10.37 -5.87
N VAL A 183 6.50 9.37 -5.22
CA VAL A 183 7.21 8.41 -4.34
C VAL A 183 8.27 7.62 -5.12
N MET A 184 7.92 7.10 -6.30
CA MET A 184 8.86 6.35 -7.13
C MET A 184 9.98 7.24 -7.66
N ALA A 185 9.70 8.48 -8.05
CA ALA A 185 10.71 9.45 -8.47
C ALA A 185 11.68 9.78 -7.32
N LEU A 186 11.18 9.95 -6.10
CA LEU A 186 12.02 10.12 -4.91
C LEU A 186 12.94 8.91 -4.71
N LEU A 187 12.42 7.69 -4.81
CA LEU A 187 13.20 6.45 -4.68
C LEU A 187 14.25 6.31 -5.77
N GLU A 188 13.93 6.66 -7.03
CA GLU A 188 14.92 6.65 -8.12
C GLU A 188 16.02 7.70 -7.89
N ALA A 189 15.67 8.92 -7.51
CA ALA A 189 16.62 10.02 -7.29
C ALA A 189 17.57 9.77 -6.11
N THR A 190 17.10 9.08 -5.07
CA THR A 190 17.88 8.77 -3.86
C THR A 190 18.56 7.40 -3.89
N GLY A 191 18.40 6.64 -4.98
CA GLY A 191 18.81 5.23 -5.03
C GLY A 191 18.10 4.40 -3.94
N GLY A 192 16.89 4.84 -3.49
CA GLY A 192 16.13 4.19 -2.45
C GLY A 192 15.52 2.86 -2.89
N GLY A 193 15.46 1.91 -1.96
CA GLY A 193 14.87 0.59 -2.15
C GLY A 193 15.86 -0.50 -2.57
N SER A 194 15.75 -1.62 -1.88
CA SER A 194 16.51 -2.84 -2.16
C SER A 194 15.79 -3.70 -3.21
N ASP A 195 16.56 -4.49 -3.93
CA ASP A 195 16.03 -5.58 -4.76
C ASP A 195 16.12 -6.89 -3.97
N ASP A 196 15.03 -7.21 -3.28
CA ASP A 196 14.97 -8.37 -2.38
C ASP A 196 13.68 -9.19 -2.59
N ASP A 197 13.84 -10.52 -2.60
CA ASP A 197 12.72 -11.44 -2.80
C ASP A 197 11.60 -11.27 -1.78
N ALA A 198 11.93 -10.82 -0.57
CA ALA A 198 10.92 -10.58 0.44
C ALA A 198 9.95 -9.44 0.07
N HIS A 199 10.38 -8.45 -0.73
CA HIS A 199 9.48 -7.43 -1.28
C HIS A 199 8.56 -8.02 -2.34
N VAL A 200 9.08 -8.86 -3.25
CA VAL A 200 8.26 -9.54 -4.26
C VAL A 200 7.22 -10.42 -3.61
N LEU A 201 7.63 -11.21 -2.60
CA LEU A 201 6.73 -12.05 -1.83
C LEU A 201 5.67 -11.21 -1.08
N THR A 202 6.05 -10.06 -0.51
CA THR A 202 5.11 -9.17 0.18
C THR A 202 4.05 -8.65 -0.78
N TYR A 203 4.45 -8.14 -1.96
CA TYR A 203 3.51 -7.61 -2.95
C TYR A 203 2.61 -8.72 -3.52
N GLY A 204 3.18 -9.87 -3.87
CA GLY A 204 2.44 -10.99 -4.44
C GLY A 204 1.44 -11.59 -3.45
N SER A 205 1.87 -11.81 -2.20
CA SER A 205 0.97 -12.33 -1.16
C SER A 205 -0.16 -11.36 -0.84
N LEU A 206 0.11 -10.05 -0.79
CA LEU A 206 -0.92 -9.02 -0.62
C LEU A 206 -1.98 -9.13 -1.73
N GLY A 207 -1.56 -9.15 -3.01
CA GLY A 207 -2.48 -9.24 -4.14
C GLY A 207 -3.32 -10.52 -4.14
N VAL A 208 -2.71 -11.67 -3.83
CA VAL A 208 -3.44 -12.95 -3.77
C VAL A 208 -4.41 -12.99 -2.59
N LEU A 209 -3.98 -12.60 -1.40
CA LEU A 209 -4.83 -12.64 -0.21
C LEU A 209 -6.02 -11.70 -0.31
N GLU A 210 -5.83 -10.49 -0.84
CA GLU A 210 -6.93 -9.55 -1.08
C GLU A 210 -7.90 -10.09 -2.13
N ALA A 211 -7.40 -10.63 -3.25
CA ALA A 211 -8.26 -11.22 -4.29
C ALA A 211 -9.11 -12.38 -3.74
N VAL A 212 -8.49 -13.29 -2.96
CA VAL A 212 -9.19 -14.39 -2.32
C VAL A 212 -10.20 -13.86 -1.30
N ALA A 213 -9.83 -12.89 -0.47
CA ALA A 213 -10.72 -12.33 0.54
C ALA A 213 -11.95 -11.66 -0.10
N TYR A 214 -11.76 -10.90 -1.18
CA TYR A 214 -12.86 -10.29 -1.92
C TYR A 214 -13.75 -11.32 -2.61
N ALA A 215 -13.18 -12.37 -3.16
CA ALA A 215 -13.97 -13.44 -3.80
C ALA A 215 -14.79 -14.25 -2.79
N THR A 216 -14.26 -14.48 -1.60
CA THR A 216 -14.85 -15.44 -0.63
C THR A 216 -15.65 -14.77 0.49
N PHE A 217 -15.05 -13.80 1.18
CA PHE A 217 -15.62 -13.20 2.39
C PHE A 217 -16.45 -11.94 2.10
N TRP A 218 -15.95 -11.03 1.30
CA TRP A 218 -16.69 -9.81 0.93
C TRP A 218 -17.63 -10.00 -0.25
N ARG A 219 -17.50 -11.13 -0.97
CA ARG A 219 -18.36 -11.54 -2.10
C ARG A 219 -18.47 -10.45 -3.16
N ASP A 220 -17.35 -9.82 -3.46
CA ASP A 220 -17.24 -8.81 -4.51
C ASP A 220 -16.29 -9.28 -5.63
N PRO A 221 -16.81 -10.05 -6.61
CA PRO A 221 -15.99 -10.59 -7.69
C PRO A 221 -15.39 -9.51 -8.59
N LEU A 222 -16.04 -8.35 -8.72
CA LEU A 222 -15.48 -7.24 -9.51
C LEU A 222 -14.16 -6.76 -8.92
N VAL A 223 -14.13 -6.49 -7.62
CA VAL A 223 -12.91 -6.04 -6.92
C VAL A 223 -11.86 -7.14 -6.91
N ALA A 224 -12.27 -8.40 -6.63
CA ALA A 224 -11.37 -9.55 -6.65
C ALA A 224 -10.65 -9.69 -8.01
N VAL A 225 -11.39 -9.60 -9.11
CA VAL A 225 -10.83 -9.73 -10.46
C VAL A 225 -10.00 -8.50 -10.85
N ALA A 226 -10.51 -7.30 -10.63
CA ALA A 226 -9.82 -6.07 -11.03
C ALA A 226 -8.46 -5.94 -10.32
N GLY A 227 -8.43 -6.04 -9.00
CA GLY A 227 -7.18 -5.98 -8.22
C GLY A 227 -6.29 -7.19 -8.44
N GLY A 228 -6.87 -8.40 -8.53
CA GLY A 228 -6.13 -9.64 -8.79
C GLY A 228 -5.40 -9.61 -10.13
N LEU A 229 -6.06 -9.20 -11.21
CA LEU A 229 -5.42 -9.06 -12.53
C LEU A 229 -4.39 -7.94 -12.58
N ALA A 230 -4.56 -6.88 -11.76
CA ALA A 230 -3.60 -5.80 -11.71
C ALA A 230 -2.33 -6.16 -10.91
N MET A 231 -2.41 -6.97 -9.86
CA MET A 231 -1.28 -7.25 -8.96
C MET A 231 -0.62 -8.61 -9.18
N VAL A 232 -1.41 -9.68 -9.38
CA VAL A 232 -0.86 -11.06 -9.38
C VAL A 232 0.06 -11.33 -10.58
N PRO A 233 -0.27 -10.96 -11.83
CA PRO A 233 0.60 -11.24 -12.97
C PRO A 233 1.94 -10.51 -12.91
N ILE A 234 1.99 -9.27 -12.40
CA ILE A 234 3.24 -8.53 -12.27
C ILE A 234 4.14 -9.16 -11.21
N SER A 235 3.58 -9.60 -10.08
CA SER A 235 4.34 -10.28 -9.03
C SER A 235 4.86 -11.64 -9.51
N ALA A 236 4.04 -12.42 -10.22
CA ALA A 236 4.45 -13.71 -10.77
C ALA A 236 5.62 -13.57 -11.76
N ARG A 237 5.63 -12.52 -12.58
CA ARG A 237 6.74 -12.23 -13.51
C ARG A 237 8.01 -11.73 -12.81
N ALA A 238 7.88 -11.19 -11.62
CA ALA A 238 9.02 -10.69 -10.83
C ALA A 238 9.73 -11.80 -10.03
N VAL A 239 9.12 -12.97 -9.88
CA VAL A 239 9.73 -14.13 -9.20
C VAL A 239 10.85 -14.70 -10.06
N GLY A 240 12.04 -14.89 -9.47
CA GLY A 240 13.19 -15.50 -10.14
C GLY A 240 13.91 -14.61 -11.16
N ARG A 241 13.68 -13.29 -11.13
CA ARG A 241 14.37 -12.30 -11.95
C ARG A 241 15.32 -11.45 -11.16
#